data_3663dc239dfdb93e40e1f1897724d72c
#
_entry.id   3663dc239dfdb93e40e1f1897724d72c
#
_cell.length_a   1.000
_cell.length_b   1.000
_cell.length_c   1.000
_cell.angle_alpha   90.00
_cell.angle_beta   90.00
_cell.angle_gamma   90.00
#
_symmetry.space_group_name_H-M   'P 1'
#
loop_
_entity.id
_entity.type
_entity.pdbx_description
1 polymer ?
#
loop_
_entity_poly.entity_id
_entity_poly.type
_entity_poly.pdbx_seq_one_letter_code
_entity_poly.pdbx_strand_id
1 'polypeptide(L)'
;GASWRVLPNLEIVSGDARPDPGDALFLDRVAERTSEAVWRLERDKILVRVEEGLKLDEIAAFLERHAQGPLPGTVRAFLDDLEQRSGRLRDLGTVRMIECTDPETARMLLLDPKLKTLCEPAGKRGIVFRANVESQVRTQLRKLGYVVPST
;
A
#
# COMPACT_ATOMS: atom_id res chain seq x y z
N GLY A 1 20.00 19.73 -22.04
CA GLY A 1 20.31 18.45 -21.47
C GLY A 1 19.92 17.30 -22.36
N ALA A 2 20.55 16.18 -22.13
CA ALA A 2 20.25 14.99 -22.91
C ALA A 2 18.85 14.47 -22.61
N SER A 3 18.15 14.09 -23.66
CA SER A 3 16.85 13.49 -23.51
C SER A 3 16.95 12.00 -23.27
N TRP A 4 16.08 11.50 -22.43
CA TRP A 4 15.91 10.08 -22.23
C TRP A 4 14.86 9.56 -23.22
N ARG A 5 14.97 8.30 -23.56
CA ARG A 5 13.97 7.65 -24.39
C ARG A 5 13.26 6.60 -23.54
N VAL A 6 11.94 6.72 -23.45
CA VAL A 6 11.10 5.73 -22.76
C VAL A 6 10.45 4.87 -23.82
N LEU A 7 10.70 3.57 -23.77
CA LEU A 7 10.27 2.63 -24.80
C LEU A 7 9.04 1.83 -24.36
N PRO A 8 8.26 1.32 -25.32
CA PRO A 8 7.06 0.55 -24.98
C PRO A 8 7.31 -0.73 -24.16
N ASN A 9 8.53 -1.26 -24.18
CA ASN A 9 8.90 -2.46 -23.41
C ASN A 9 9.33 -2.13 -21.97
N LEU A 10 9.02 -0.93 -21.48
CA LEU A 10 9.38 -0.42 -20.16
C LEU A 10 10.85 -0.07 -20.00
N GLU A 11 11.63 -0.07 -21.06
CA GLU A 11 13.01 0.35 -21.00
C GLU A 11 13.15 1.86 -21.07
N ILE A 12 14.15 2.37 -20.38
CA ILE A 12 14.50 3.79 -20.37
C ILE A 12 15.95 3.87 -20.79
N VAL A 13 16.21 4.56 -21.90
CA VAL A 13 17.54 4.67 -22.50
C VAL A 13 18.04 6.10 -22.33
N SER A 14 19.20 6.26 -21.71
CA SER A 14 19.83 7.57 -21.58
C SER A 14 20.40 8.02 -22.93
N GLY A 15 20.16 9.30 -23.27
CA GLY A 15 20.80 9.90 -24.43
C GLY A 15 22.27 10.22 -24.23
N ASP A 16 22.75 10.16 -22.99
CA ASP A 16 24.13 10.41 -22.62
C ASP A 16 24.82 9.16 -22.11
N ALA A 17 26.12 9.02 -22.43
CA ALA A 17 26.92 7.94 -21.86
C ALA A 17 27.06 8.08 -20.34
N ARG A 18 26.91 9.30 -19.81
CA ARG A 18 26.98 9.57 -18.36
C ARG A 18 25.75 10.34 -17.95
N PRO A 19 24.68 9.62 -17.55
CA PRO A 19 23.48 10.28 -17.05
C PRO A 19 23.79 11.04 -15.76
N ASP A 20 22.96 12.06 -15.48
CA ASP A 20 23.06 12.81 -14.24
C ASP A 20 23.00 11.83 -13.06
N PRO A 21 23.93 11.94 -12.07
CA PRO A 21 23.95 11.01 -10.94
C PRO A 21 22.64 10.95 -10.15
N GLY A 22 21.97 12.09 -9.99
CA GLY A 22 20.68 12.11 -9.28
C GLY A 22 19.60 11.35 -10.04
N ASP A 23 19.58 11.51 -11.36
CA ASP A 23 18.60 10.80 -12.21
C ASP A 23 18.89 9.31 -12.22
N ALA A 24 20.17 8.93 -12.34
CA ALA A 24 20.55 7.53 -12.30
C ALA A 24 20.20 6.89 -10.97
N LEU A 25 20.39 7.60 -9.87
CA LEU A 25 20.04 7.11 -8.54
C LEU A 25 18.53 6.90 -8.42
N PHE A 26 17.73 7.83 -8.93
CA PHE A 26 16.28 7.67 -8.92
C PHE A 26 15.86 6.43 -9.72
N LEU A 27 16.41 6.25 -10.92
CA LEU A 27 16.09 5.09 -11.74
C LEU A 27 16.55 3.77 -11.11
N ASP A 28 17.68 3.76 -10.43
CA ASP A 28 18.14 2.55 -9.73
C ASP A 28 17.17 2.10 -8.63
N ARG A 29 16.36 3.01 -8.11
CA ARG A 29 15.38 2.71 -7.07
C ARG A 29 14.09 2.09 -7.61
N VAL A 30 13.72 2.41 -8.86
CA VAL A 30 12.44 1.99 -9.45
C VAL A 30 12.61 1.08 -10.66
N ALA A 31 13.82 0.88 -11.13
CA ALA A 31 14.13 0.11 -12.32
C ALA A 31 15.39 -0.70 -12.12
N GLU A 32 15.57 -1.69 -12.98
CA GLU A 32 16.78 -2.49 -13.01
C GLU A 32 17.67 -1.98 -14.12
N ARG A 33 18.93 -1.69 -13.79
CA ARG A 33 19.92 -1.25 -14.76
C ARG A 33 20.42 -2.45 -15.55
N THR A 34 20.14 -2.48 -16.85
CA THR A 34 20.54 -3.59 -17.71
C THR A 34 21.83 -3.36 -18.46
N SER A 35 22.24 -2.09 -18.59
CA SER A 35 23.54 -1.69 -19.15
C SER A 35 23.90 -0.30 -18.62
N GLU A 36 25.03 0.27 -19.04
CA GLU A 36 25.44 1.59 -18.55
C GLU A 36 24.42 2.69 -18.79
N ALA A 37 23.64 2.59 -19.87
CA ALA A 37 22.72 3.65 -20.26
C ALA A 37 21.27 3.17 -20.38
N VAL A 38 20.96 1.96 -19.92
CA VAL A 38 19.63 1.38 -20.07
C VAL A 38 19.11 0.85 -18.74
N TRP A 39 17.88 1.24 -18.40
CA TRP A 39 17.13 0.74 -17.27
C TRP A 39 15.82 0.15 -17.77
N ARG A 40 15.25 -0.77 -17.00
CA ARG A 40 13.91 -1.27 -17.26
C ARG A 40 13.12 -1.15 -15.96
N LEU A 41 11.94 -0.51 -16.03
CA LEU A 41 11.04 -0.38 -14.89
C LEU A 41 10.76 -1.77 -14.31
N GLU A 42 10.87 -1.89 -12.99
CA GLU A 42 10.75 -3.17 -12.33
C GLU A 42 9.68 -3.06 -11.23
N ARG A 43 8.61 -3.86 -11.39
CA ARG A 43 7.41 -3.78 -10.56
C ARG A 43 7.73 -3.91 -9.08
N ASP A 44 8.50 -4.91 -8.69
CA ASP A 44 8.75 -5.17 -7.27
C ASP A 44 9.56 -4.05 -6.63
N LYS A 45 10.53 -3.49 -7.36
CA LYS A 45 11.27 -2.32 -6.86
C LYS A 45 10.35 -1.13 -6.64
N ILE A 46 9.45 -0.88 -7.60
CA ILE A 46 8.49 0.22 -7.50
C ILE A 46 7.59 0.00 -6.28
N LEU A 47 7.05 -1.21 -6.11
CA LEU A 47 6.16 -1.51 -5.00
C LEU A 47 6.83 -1.29 -3.64
N VAL A 48 8.09 -1.69 -3.51
CA VAL A 48 8.85 -1.43 -2.27
C VAL A 48 8.97 0.07 -2.00
N ARG A 49 9.24 0.88 -3.05
CA ARG A 49 9.34 2.33 -2.87
C ARG A 49 7.97 2.95 -2.54
N VAL A 50 6.90 2.44 -3.13
CA VAL A 50 5.54 2.91 -2.81
C VAL A 50 5.21 2.61 -1.34
N GLU A 51 5.59 1.46 -0.83
CA GLU A 51 5.44 1.15 0.59
C GLU A 51 6.18 2.16 1.48
N GLU A 52 7.31 2.67 1.00
CA GLU A 52 8.10 3.66 1.73
C GLU A 52 7.59 5.10 1.56
N GLY A 53 6.56 5.30 0.73
CA GLY A 53 5.96 6.61 0.56
C GLY A 53 6.13 7.25 -0.81
N LEU A 54 6.87 6.62 -1.75
CA LEU A 54 6.97 7.14 -3.11
C LEU A 54 5.61 7.07 -3.78
N LYS A 55 5.24 8.14 -4.48
CA LYS A 55 3.99 8.18 -5.24
C LYS A 55 4.26 7.81 -6.69
N LEU A 56 3.36 7.03 -7.27
CA LEU A 56 3.49 6.63 -8.67
C LEU A 56 3.49 7.83 -9.62
N ASP A 57 2.78 8.90 -9.25
CA ASP A 57 2.81 10.15 -10.00
C ASP A 57 4.21 10.73 -10.12
N GLU A 58 5.06 10.54 -9.11
CA GLU A 58 6.44 11.01 -9.13
C GLU A 58 7.27 10.30 -10.20
N ILE A 59 7.00 9.00 -10.40
CA ILE A 59 7.66 8.23 -11.45
C ILE A 59 7.22 8.72 -12.82
N ALA A 60 5.91 8.86 -13.01
CA ALA A 60 5.37 9.34 -14.28
C ALA A 60 5.89 10.73 -14.63
N ALA A 61 5.91 11.64 -13.64
CA ALA A 61 6.39 13.00 -13.84
C ALA A 61 7.88 13.03 -14.19
N PHE A 62 8.68 12.20 -13.52
CA PHE A 62 10.10 12.08 -13.83
C PHE A 62 10.32 11.64 -15.27
N LEU A 63 9.60 10.59 -15.68
CA LEU A 63 9.76 10.04 -17.04
C LEU A 63 9.29 11.03 -18.10
N GLU A 64 8.15 11.70 -17.91
CA GLU A 64 7.63 12.68 -18.84
C GLU A 64 8.59 13.87 -19.01
N ARG A 65 9.12 14.35 -17.90
CA ARG A 65 10.04 15.49 -17.93
C ARG A 65 11.33 15.16 -18.72
N HIS A 66 11.86 13.95 -18.51
CA HIS A 66 13.11 13.55 -19.14
C HIS A 66 12.91 13.07 -20.59
N ALA A 67 11.75 12.51 -20.90
CA ALA A 67 11.44 12.04 -22.24
C ALA A 67 11.00 13.14 -23.18
N GLN A 68 10.71 14.34 -22.64
CA GLN A 68 10.26 15.48 -23.42
C GLN A 68 9.00 15.18 -24.26
N GLY A 69 8.09 14.38 -23.73
CA GLY A 69 6.87 14.06 -24.41
C GLY A 69 6.03 13.05 -23.67
N PRO A 70 4.88 12.65 -24.24
CA PRO A 70 4.01 11.68 -23.59
C PRO A 70 4.66 10.30 -23.49
N LEU A 71 4.31 9.56 -22.45
CA LEU A 71 4.81 8.20 -22.27
C LEU A 71 4.12 7.23 -23.23
N PRO A 72 4.82 6.16 -23.65
CA PRO A 72 4.17 5.10 -24.40
C PRO A 72 2.96 4.54 -23.65
N GLY A 73 1.94 4.12 -24.38
CA GLY A 73 0.70 3.59 -23.79
C GLY A 73 0.94 2.43 -22.86
N THR A 74 1.90 1.55 -23.16
CA THR A 74 2.24 0.42 -22.30
C THR A 74 2.82 0.85 -20.96
N VAL A 75 3.65 1.89 -20.98
CA VAL A 75 4.24 2.44 -19.76
C VAL A 75 3.16 3.11 -18.91
N ARG A 76 2.29 3.89 -19.53
CA ARG A 76 1.17 4.52 -18.84
C ARG A 76 0.25 3.46 -18.21
N ALA A 77 -0.09 2.42 -18.98
CA ALA A 77 -0.94 1.34 -18.48
C ALA A 77 -0.29 0.59 -17.33
N PHE A 78 1.03 0.37 -17.38
CA PHE A 78 1.79 -0.28 -16.32
C PHE A 78 1.70 0.52 -15.01
N LEU A 79 1.94 1.83 -15.09
CA LEU A 79 1.88 2.70 -13.91
C LEU A 79 0.45 2.85 -13.38
N ASP A 80 -0.53 2.99 -14.27
CA ASP A 80 -1.94 3.09 -13.87
C ASP A 80 -2.42 1.82 -13.16
N ASP A 81 -2.01 0.65 -13.62
CA ASP A 81 -2.35 -0.62 -12.99
C ASP A 81 -1.81 -0.70 -11.57
N LEU A 82 -0.56 -0.27 -11.36
CA LEU A 82 0.02 -0.22 -10.03
C LEU A 82 -0.69 0.79 -9.13
N GLU A 83 -1.07 1.95 -9.68
CA GLU A 83 -1.81 2.96 -8.94
C GLU A 83 -3.14 2.43 -8.45
N GLN A 84 -3.88 1.72 -9.29
CA GLN A 84 -5.16 1.14 -8.90
C GLN A 84 -5.00 0.13 -7.77
N ARG A 85 -3.96 -0.67 -7.81
CA ARG A 85 -3.72 -1.71 -6.79
C ARG A 85 -3.21 -1.13 -5.48
N SER A 86 -2.41 -0.09 -5.53
CA SER A 86 -1.79 0.48 -4.33
C SER A 86 -2.80 1.16 -3.40
N GLY A 87 -3.96 1.55 -3.94
CA GLY A 87 -5.00 2.19 -3.14
C GLY A 87 -6.03 1.25 -2.51
N ARG A 88 -5.90 -0.07 -2.73
CA ARG A 88 -6.92 -1.04 -2.29
C ARG A 88 -6.70 -1.60 -0.89
N LEU A 89 -5.48 -1.51 -0.37
CA LEU A 89 -5.15 -2.03 0.95
C LEU A 89 -4.73 -0.88 1.86
N ARG A 90 -5.11 -0.98 3.13
CA ARG A 90 -4.69 -0.02 4.14
C ARG A 90 -4.27 -0.76 5.39
N ASP A 91 -3.15 -0.34 5.96
CA ASP A 91 -2.70 -0.84 7.24
C ASP A 91 -3.43 -0.08 8.34
N LEU A 92 -4.25 -0.77 9.11
CA LEU A 92 -5.02 -0.15 10.19
C LEU A 92 -4.28 -0.18 11.53
N GLY A 93 -3.07 -0.69 11.55
CA GLY A 93 -2.26 -0.72 12.77
C GLY A 93 -2.58 -1.91 13.66
N THR A 94 -2.33 -1.74 14.97
CA THR A 94 -2.48 -2.80 15.94
C THR A 94 -3.95 -3.01 16.30
N VAL A 95 -4.37 -4.27 16.30
CA VAL A 95 -5.71 -4.67 16.70
C VAL A 95 -5.62 -5.64 17.88
N ARG A 96 -6.73 -5.75 18.63
CA ARG A 96 -6.89 -6.77 19.67
C ARG A 96 -8.06 -7.65 19.30
N MET A 97 -8.01 -8.90 19.75
CA MET A 97 -9.06 -9.86 19.49
C MET A 97 -9.55 -10.44 20.81
N ILE A 98 -10.86 -10.54 20.94
CA ILE A 98 -11.50 -11.23 22.05
C ILE A 98 -12.21 -12.44 21.46
N GLU A 99 -12.01 -13.61 22.06
CA GLU A 99 -12.70 -14.82 21.65
C GLU A 99 -13.86 -15.09 22.59
N CYS A 100 -15.03 -15.33 22.02
CA CYS A 100 -16.21 -15.78 22.76
C CYS A 100 -16.19 -17.30 22.86
N THR A 101 -16.87 -17.86 23.85
CA THR A 101 -16.90 -19.31 24.02
C THR A 101 -17.76 -20.01 22.98
N ASP A 102 -18.66 -19.29 22.34
CA ASP A 102 -19.54 -19.83 21.31
C ASP A 102 -19.85 -18.78 20.23
N PRO A 103 -20.27 -19.23 19.03
CA PRO A 103 -20.56 -18.30 17.93
C PRO A 103 -21.76 -17.40 18.18
N GLU A 104 -22.74 -17.87 18.97
CA GLU A 104 -23.95 -17.08 19.23
C GLU A 104 -23.65 -15.83 20.06
N THR A 105 -22.79 -15.98 21.07
CA THR A 105 -22.36 -14.84 21.89
C THR A 105 -21.65 -13.80 21.02
N ALA A 106 -20.74 -14.24 20.16
CA ALA A 106 -20.03 -13.32 19.26
C ALA A 106 -21.01 -12.56 18.38
N ARG A 107 -21.96 -13.29 17.78
CA ARG A 107 -22.97 -12.67 16.89
C ARG A 107 -23.85 -11.68 17.65
N MET A 108 -24.25 -12.04 18.86
CA MET A 108 -25.10 -11.18 19.68
C MET A 108 -24.38 -9.90 20.09
N LEU A 109 -23.09 -9.99 20.46
CA LEU A 109 -22.31 -8.81 20.79
C LEU A 109 -22.15 -7.88 19.60
N LEU A 110 -21.97 -8.42 18.40
CA LEU A 110 -21.84 -7.61 17.18
C LEU A 110 -23.15 -6.97 16.72
N LEU A 111 -24.29 -7.37 17.30
CA LEU A 111 -25.56 -6.71 17.07
C LEU A 111 -25.75 -5.49 17.95
N ASP A 112 -24.99 -5.37 19.05
CA ASP A 112 -25.05 -4.20 19.90
C ASP A 112 -24.69 -2.95 19.12
N PRO A 113 -25.53 -1.88 19.15
CA PRO A 113 -25.27 -0.70 18.32
C PRO A 113 -23.92 -0.06 18.51
N LYS A 114 -23.37 -0.06 19.72
CA LYS A 114 -22.07 0.53 19.99
C LYS A 114 -20.93 -0.38 19.57
N LEU A 115 -20.99 -1.67 19.95
CA LEU A 115 -19.95 -2.62 19.55
C LEU A 115 -19.88 -2.79 18.04
N LYS A 116 -21.03 -2.73 17.39
CA LYS A 116 -21.09 -2.81 15.92
C LYS A 116 -20.23 -1.73 15.23
N THR A 117 -20.13 -0.55 15.82
CA THR A 117 -19.32 0.54 15.27
C THR A 117 -17.84 0.43 15.60
N LEU A 118 -17.48 -0.34 16.62
CA LEU A 118 -16.11 -0.44 17.12
C LEU A 118 -15.42 -1.74 16.72
N CYS A 119 -16.20 -2.78 16.43
CA CYS A 119 -15.68 -4.15 16.27
C CYS A 119 -16.09 -4.75 14.94
N GLU A 120 -15.28 -5.71 14.50
CA GLU A 120 -15.54 -6.54 13.32
C GLU A 120 -15.50 -8.01 13.74
N PRO A 121 -16.20 -8.90 13.01
CA PRO A 121 -16.06 -10.32 13.28
C PRO A 121 -14.66 -10.83 12.91
N ALA A 122 -14.16 -11.75 13.72
CA ALA A 122 -12.88 -12.42 13.46
C ALA A 122 -13.11 -13.93 13.60
N GLY A 123 -13.39 -14.58 12.47
CA GLY A 123 -13.85 -15.97 12.49
C GLY A 123 -15.27 -16.04 13.09
N LYS A 124 -15.65 -17.24 13.52
CA LYS A 124 -17.01 -17.49 14.03
C LYS A 124 -17.23 -17.04 15.47
N ARG A 125 -16.16 -17.03 16.28
CA ARG A 125 -16.26 -16.78 17.71
C ARG A 125 -15.50 -15.55 18.18
N GLY A 126 -14.79 -14.87 17.28
CA GLY A 126 -13.96 -13.73 17.64
C GLY A 126 -14.59 -12.42 17.28
N ILE A 127 -14.22 -11.40 18.03
CA ILE A 127 -14.45 -10.01 17.66
C ILE A 127 -13.10 -9.29 17.68
N VAL A 128 -12.86 -8.42 16.71
CA VAL A 128 -11.61 -7.70 16.58
C VAL A 128 -11.89 -6.21 16.56
N PHE A 129 -10.99 -5.43 17.15
CA PHE A 129 -11.11 -3.98 17.22
C PHE A 129 -9.73 -3.35 17.28
N ARG A 130 -9.64 -2.09 16.89
CA ARG A 130 -8.37 -1.37 16.99
C ARG A 130 -7.95 -1.20 18.44
N ALA A 131 -6.64 -1.30 18.71
CA ALA A 131 -6.13 -1.20 20.06
C ALA A 131 -6.52 0.12 20.75
N ASN A 132 -6.64 1.20 19.98
CA ASN A 132 -6.95 2.52 20.52
C ASN A 132 -8.41 2.69 21.00
N VAL A 133 -9.28 1.73 20.72
CA VAL A 133 -10.67 1.76 21.22
C VAL A 133 -10.95 0.69 22.26
N GLU A 134 -9.91 0.04 22.77
CA GLU A 134 -10.06 -1.05 23.74
C GLU A 134 -10.87 -0.64 24.97
N SER A 135 -10.61 0.53 25.54
CA SER A 135 -11.33 0.97 26.73
C SER A 135 -12.82 1.15 26.46
N GLN A 136 -13.18 1.64 25.27
CA GLN A 136 -14.59 1.79 24.87
C GLN A 136 -15.27 0.43 24.71
N VAL A 137 -14.56 -0.52 24.12
CA VAL A 137 -15.08 -1.89 23.95
C VAL A 137 -15.31 -2.54 25.31
N ARG A 138 -14.33 -2.48 26.20
CA ARG A 138 -14.45 -3.08 27.54
C ARG A 138 -15.56 -2.44 28.35
N THR A 139 -15.72 -1.12 28.25
CA THR A 139 -16.81 -0.41 28.93
C THR A 139 -18.17 -0.88 28.45
N GLN A 140 -18.32 -1.01 27.13
CA GLN A 140 -19.60 -1.46 26.56
C GLN A 140 -19.91 -2.92 26.93
N LEU A 141 -18.87 -3.79 26.91
CA LEU A 141 -19.06 -5.17 27.33
C LEU A 141 -19.55 -5.25 28.77
N ARG A 142 -18.97 -4.44 29.67
CA ARG A 142 -19.44 -4.40 31.08
C ARG A 142 -20.89 -3.92 31.17
N LYS A 143 -21.29 -2.96 30.38
CA LYS A 143 -22.69 -2.51 30.35
C LYS A 143 -23.65 -3.62 29.92
N LEU A 144 -23.17 -4.53 29.09
CA LEU A 144 -23.96 -5.68 28.65
C LEU A 144 -23.85 -6.87 29.60
N GLY A 145 -23.07 -6.76 30.66
CA GLY A 145 -22.89 -7.81 31.66
C GLY A 145 -21.73 -8.75 31.39
N TYR A 146 -20.85 -8.43 30.45
CA TYR A 146 -19.71 -9.28 30.14
C TYR A 146 -18.41 -8.68 30.66
N VAL A 147 -17.50 -9.56 31.03
CA VAL A 147 -16.18 -9.18 31.55
C VAL A 147 -15.12 -9.97 30.81
N VAL A 148 -14.07 -9.27 30.40
CA VAL A 148 -12.90 -9.93 29.81
C VAL A 148 -11.78 -9.85 30.84
N PRO A 149 -11.41 -10.98 31.45
CA PRO A 149 -10.32 -10.97 32.44
C PRO A 149 -9.00 -10.52 31.80
N SER A 150 -8.21 -9.78 32.57
CA SER A 150 -6.85 -9.44 32.17
C SER A 150 -5.96 -10.67 32.31
N THR A 151 -5.11 -10.88 31.32
CA THR A 151 -4.16 -12.01 31.32
C THR A 151 -2.79 -11.58 31.81
#